data_c83a48c3dddba661928b7dedb748e034
#
_entry.id   c83a48c3dddba661928b7dedb748e034
#
_cell.length_a   1.000
_cell.length_b   1.000
_cell.length_c   1.000
_cell.angle_alpha   90.00
_cell.angle_beta   90.00
_cell.angle_gamma   90.00
#
_symmetry.space_group_name_H-M   'P 1'
#
loop_
_entity.id
_entity.type
_entity.pdbx_description
1 polymer ?
#
loop_
_entity_poly.entity_id
_entity_poly.type
_entity_poly.pdbx_seq_one_letter_code
_entity_poly.pdbx_strand_id
1 'polypeptide(L)'
;VLLAMISYSLQKTMAQESILPIDPKVRIGKLDNGLTYYIRKNALPENRADFYFAQKVGSIQEESNQLGLAHFLEHMCFNGTAHFPGNSLEQYLKRIGVSPNASTAMDETVYHMCDVPVDIPGAIDTCLLILHDWSNDLTLDPKEIDKERGVINEEWRTRMSAMQRFQEKMLPVMFAGTKYANCFPIGTMDVVMNFKPQTLRDYYEK
;
A
#
# COMPACT_ATOMS: atom_id res chain seq x y z
N VAL A 1 13.08 -30.81 59.24
CA VAL A 1 12.61 -29.78 58.27
C VAL A 1 13.13 -30.17 56.89
N LEU A 2 12.28 -30.85 56.08
CA LEU A 2 12.61 -31.25 54.70
C LEU A 2 12.28 -30.10 53.78
N LEU A 3 13.30 -29.44 53.18
CA LEU A 3 13.11 -28.51 52.08
C LEU A 3 12.91 -29.32 50.80
N ALA A 4 11.70 -29.38 50.29
CA ALA A 4 11.43 -29.88 48.96
C ALA A 4 11.79 -28.77 47.95
N MET A 5 12.90 -28.92 47.22
CA MET A 5 13.22 -28.11 46.06
C MET A 5 12.32 -28.55 44.92
N ILE A 6 11.30 -27.75 44.63
CA ILE A 6 10.53 -27.85 43.38
C ILE A 6 11.34 -27.19 42.29
N SER A 7 12.08 -27.98 41.51
CA SER A 7 12.68 -27.53 40.27
C SER A 7 11.59 -27.37 39.21
N TYR A 8 11.12 -26.16 39.02
CA TYR A 8 10.34 -25.81 37.84
C TYR A 8 11.26 -25.87 36.61
N SER A 9 11.22 -26.96 35.89
CA SER A 9 11.75 -27.01 34.52
C SER A 9 10.85 -26.14 33.65
N LEU A 10 11.30 -24.94 33.33
CA LEU A 10 10.75 -24.16 32.19
C LEU A 10 11.02 -24.97 30.94
N GLN A 11 10.10 -25.83 30.55
CA GLN A 11 10.02 -26.31 29.21
C GLN A 11 9.63 -25.08 28.35
N LYS A 12 10.63 -24.48 27.69
CA LYS A 12 10.35 -23.64 26.55
C LYS A 12 9.61 -24.50 25.54
N THR A 13 8.30 -24.39 25.52
CA THR A 13 7.49 -24.85 24.41
C THR A 13 7.89 -23.94 23.26
N MET A 14 8.88 -24.36 22.47
CA MET A 14 9.12 -23.79 21.16
C MET A 14 7.84 -24.09 20.41
N ALA A 15 6.98 -23.08 20.25
CA ALA A 15 5.92 -23.17 19.28
C ALA A 15 6.61 -23.45 17.96
N GLN A 16 6.48 -24.68 17.49
CA GLN A 16 6.93 -25.04 16.16
C GLN A 16 6.09 -24.17 15.24
N GLU A 17 6.69 -23.15 14.63
CA GLU A 17 6.05 -22.37 13.59
C GLU A 17 5.64 -23.36 12.51
N SER A 18 4.40 -23.80 12.54
CA SER A 18 3.84 -24.59 11.45
C SER A 18 3.69 -23.63 10.28
N ILE A 19 4.71 -23.59 9.43
CA ILE A 19 4.62 -22.90 8.16
C ILE A 19 3.43 -23.52 7.43
N LEU A 20 2.37 -22.73 7.24
CA LEU A 20 1.21 -23.20 6.48
C LEU A 20 1.70 -23.62 5.08
N PRO A 21 1.28 -24.81 4.60
CA PRO A 21 1.68 -25.23 3.26
C PRO A 21 1.15 -24.26 2.22
N ILE A 22 2.03 -23.87 1.30
CA ILE A 22 1.64 -23.04 0.16
C ILE A 22 0.74 -23.87 -0.76
N ASP A 23 -0.36 -23.27 -1.25
CA ASP A 23 -1.23 -23.91 -2.25
C ASP A 23 -0.37 -24.34 -3.46
N PRO A 24 -0.30 -25.65 -3.81
CA PRO A 24 0.53 -26.12 -4.91
C PRO A 24 0.10 -25.58 -6.29
N LYS A 25 -1.05 -24.94 -6.39
CA LYS A 25 -1.53 -24.25 -7.60
C LYS A 25 -0.95 -22.84 -7.76
N VAL A 26 -0.30 -22.31 -6.73
CA VAL A 26 0.35 -21.00 -6.81
C VAL A 26 1.74 -21.17 -7.40
N ARG A 27 2.03 -20.46 -8.49
CA ARG A 27 3.38 -20.28 -8.99
C ARG A 27 4.02 -19.10 -8.29
N ILE A 28 5.17 -19.33 -7.68
CA ILE A 28 5.95 -18.28 -7.02
C ILE A 28 7.27 -18.15 -7.77
N GLY A 29 7.66 -16.92 -8.05
CA GLY A 29 8.96 -16.62 -8.65
C GLY A 29 9.50 -15.28 -8.18
N LYS A 30 10.73 -15.00 -8.55
CA LYS A 30 11.41 -13.77 -8.22
C LYS A 30 12.06 -13.21 -9.48
N LEU A 31 11.88 -11.93 -9.74
CA LEU A 31 12.54 -11.21 -10.83
C LEU A 31 13.97 -10.82 -10.43
N ASP A 32 14.80 -10.50 -11.41
CA ASP A 32 16.20 -10.10 -11.17
C ASP A 32 16.35 -8.87 -10.27
N ASN A 33 15.38 -7.96 -10.28
CA ASN A 33 15.33 -6.80 -9.39
C ASN A 33 14.88 -7.13 -7.96
N GLY A 34 14.57 -8.40 -7.67
CA GLY A 34 14.17 -8.85 -6.34
C GLY A 34 12.67 -8.88 -6.09
N LEU A 35 11.83 -8.39 -7.01
CA LEU A 35 10.37 -8.46 -6.88
C LEU A 35 9.90 -9.91 -6.90
N THR A 36 9.10 -10.30 -5.90
CA THR A 36 8.49 -11.63 -5.82
C THR A 36 7.09 -11.57 -6.41
N TYR A 37 6.78 -12.52 -7.30
CA TYR A 37 5.45 -12.62 -7.89
C TYR A 37 4.76 -13.94 -7.52
N TYR A 38 3.44 -13.88 -7.47
CA TYR A 38 2.55 -15.01 -7.21
C TYR A 38 1.51 -15.08 -8.32
N ILE A 39 1.41 -16.22 -8.99
CA ILE A 39 0.41 -16.44 -10.04
C ILE A 39 -0.42 -17.66 -9.67
N ARG A 40 -1.74 -17.47 -9.60
CA ARG A 40 -2.69 -18.53 -9.33
C ARG A 40 -3.78 -18.55 -10.39
N LYS A 41 -3.95 -19.69 -11.06
CA LYS A 41 -5.06 -19.88 -11.98
C LYS A 41 -6.36 -20.08 -11.21
N ASN A 42 -7.37 -19.28 -11.55
CA ASN A 42 -8.73 -19.40 -11.10
C ASN A 42 -9.66 -19.73 -12.28
N ALA A 43 -10.79 -20.39 -11.97
CA ALA A 43 -11.80 -20.70 -12.97
C ALA A 43 -13.07 -19.82 -12.84
N LEU A 44 -13.21 -19.13 -11.71
CA LEU A 44 -14.36 -18.28 -11.40
C LEU A 44 -13.89 -16.95 -10.80
N PRO A 45 -14.45 -15.81 -11.25
CA PRO A 45 -15.34 -15.68 -12.43
C PRO A 45 -14.62 -16.05 -13.73
N GLU A 46 -15.37 -16.56 -14.71
CA GLU A 46 -14.79 -16.90 -16.03
C GLU A 46 -14.28 -15.65 -16.75
N ASN A 47 -13.15 -15.80 -17.45
CA ASN A 47 -12.53 -14.73 -18.26
C ASN A 47 -12.22 -13.45 -17.47
N ARG A 48 -11.86 -13.58 -16.20
CA ARG A 48 -11.46 -12.48 -15.34
C ARG A 48 -10.10 -12.74 -14.69
N ALA A 49 -9.35 -11.68 -14.49
CA ALA A 49 -8.10 -11.68 -13.74
C ALA A 49 -8.08 -10.55 -12.73
N ASP A 50 -7.46 -10.82 -11.58
CA ASP A 50 -7.18 -9.82 -10.56
C ASP A 50 -5.68 -9.57 -10.51
N PHE A 51 -5.30 -8.31 -10.44
CA PHE A 51 -3.92 -7.86 -10.32
C PHE A 51 -3.75 -7.13 -9.00
N TYR A 52 -2.73 -7.53 -8.25
CA TYR A 52 -2.34 -6.90 -7.00
C TYR A 52 -0.87 -6.53 -7.04
N PHE A 53 -0.56 -5.32 -6.59
CA PHE A 53 0.79 -4.87 -6.33
C PHE A 53 0.87 -4.45 -4.87
N ALA A 54 1.59 -5.21 -4.05
CA ALA A 54 1.76 -4.98 -2.63
C ALA A 54 3.20 -4.55 -2.35
N GLN A 55 3.35 -3.38 -1.75
CA GLN A 55 4.62 -2.84 -1.29
C GLN A 55 4.67 -2.89 0.25
N LYS A 56 5.82 -3.32 0.79
CA LYS A 56 6.10 -3.25 2.24
C LYS A 56 6.56 -1.84 2.63
N VAL A 57 5.81 -0.86 2.16
CA VAL A 57 6.04 0.57 2.40
C VAL A 57 4.72 1.19 2.81
N GLY A 58 4.71 1.87 3.93
CA GLY A 58 3.57 2.59 4.47
C GLY A 58 4.03 3.75 5.34
N SER A 59 3.15 4.29 6.15
CA SER A 59 3.46 5.49 6.93
C SER A 59 4.55 5.31 7.99
N ILE A 60 4.89 4.07 8.38
CA ILE A 60 5.98 3.81 9.34
C ILE A 60 7.38 4.13 8.78
N GLN A 61 7.55 4.14 7.45
CA GLN A 61 8.80 4.50 6.81
C GLN A 61 9.00 6.02 6.67
N GLU A 62 7.96 6.79 6.95
CA GLU A 62 8.00 8.25 6.86
C GLU A 62 8.90 8.88 7.94
N GLU A 63 9.58 9.95 7.56
CA GLU A 63 10.26 10.84 8.49
C GLU A 63 9.29 11.96 8.94
N SER A 64 9.68 12.76 9.94
CA SER A 64 8.80 13.77 10.51
C SER A 64 8.31 14.84 9.52
N ASN A 65 9.08 15.11 8.46
CA ASN A 65 8.71 16.01 7.37
C ASN A 65 8.03 15.30 6.19
N GLN A 66 7.68 14.02 6.34
CA GLN A 66 7.11 13.16 5.32
C GLN A 66 5.76 12.57 5.74
N LEU A 67 5.23 12.96 6.89
CA LEU A 67 3.99 12.38 7.45
C LEU A 67 2.80 12.56 6.51
N GLY A 68 2.32 11.44 5.94
CA GLY A 68 1.25 11.37 4.94
C GLY A 68 1.72 11.15 3.50
N LEU A 69 3.03 11.08 3.24
CA LEU A 69 3.55 10.92 1.87
C LEU A 69 3.34 9.52 1.30
N ALA A 70 3.27 8.47 2.12
CA ALA A 70 2.89 7.13 1.66
C ALA A 70 1.50 7.14 1.03
N HIS A 71 0.51 7.73 1.72
CA HIS A 71 -0.85 7.88 1.23
C HIS A 71 -0.92 8.87 0.05
N PHE A 72 -0.13 9.94 0.10
CA PHE A 72 -0.05 10.89 -1.02
C PHE A 72 0.47 10.22 -2.29
N LEU A 73 1.48 9.35 -2.20
CA LEU A 73 1.98 8.56 -3.34
C LEU A 73 0.93 7.60 -3.88
N GLU A 74 0.12 7.01 -3.00
CA GLU A 74 -1.01 6.18 -3.41
C GLU A 74 -1.91 6.95 -4.39
N HIS A 75 -2.31 8.18 -4.04
CA HIS A 75 -3.10 9.05 -4.91
C HIS A 75 -2.38 9.40 -6.21
N MET A 76 -1.07 9.69 -6.14
CA MET A 76 -0.29 10.06 -7.31
C MET A 76 -0.15 8.92 -8.33
N CYS A 77 -0.32 7.66 -7.94
CA CYS A 77 -0.36 6.53 -8.87
C CYS A 77 -1.49 6.64 -9.90
N PHE A 78 -2.53 7.42 -9.62
CA PHE A 78 -3.65 7.68 -10.52
C PHE A 78 -3.53 9.02 -11.27
N ASN A 79 -2.55 9.86 -10.93
CA ASN A 79 -2.38 11.22 -11.44
C ASN A 79 -1.25 11.37 -12.47
N GLY A 80 -0.91 10.29 -13.18
CA GLY A 80 0.01 10.27 -14.30
C GLY A 80 1.27 9.46 -14.07
N THR A 81 1.56 8.63 -15.06
CA THR A 81 2.76 7.81 -15.17
C THR A 81 3.43 8.04 -16.52
N ALA A 82 4.60 7.45 -16.74
CA ALA A 82 5.34 7.58 -17.99
C ALA A 82 4.52 7.13 -19.22
N HIS A 83 3.77 6.02 -19.10
CA HIS A 83 2.99 5.49 -20.21
C HIS A 83 1.51 5.94 -20.19
N PHE A 84 1.03 6.45 -19.05
CA PHE A 84 -0.35 6.91 -18.88
C PHE A 84 -0.37 8.36 -18.35
N PRO A 85 -0.23 9.35 -19.21
CA PRO A 85 -0.21 10.76 -18.78
C PRO A 85 -1.57 11.22 -18.24
N GLY A 86 -1.55 12.01 -17.17
CA GLY A 86 -2.74 12.57 -16.54
C GLY A 86 -3.69 11.47 -16.04
N ASN A 87 -4.94 11.50 -16.45
CA ASN A 87 -5.97 10.54 -16.08
C ASN A 87 -6.19 9.40 -17.09
N SER A 88 -5.27 9.23 -18.06
CA SER A 88 -5.44 8.24 -19.14
C SER A 88 -5.48 6.79 -18.66
N LEU A 89 -4.82 6.49 -17.53
CA LEU A 89 -4.87 5.20 -16.86
C LEU A 89 -6.31 4.87 -16.42
N GLU A 90 -6.94 5.76 -15.68
CA GLU A 90 -8.32 5.56 -15.22
C GLU A 90 -9.30 5.49 -16.41
N GLN A 91 -9.11 6.32 -17.43
CA GLN A 91 -9.92 6.28 -18.64
C GLN A 91 -9.82 4.94 -19.36
N TYR A 92 -8.60 4.37 -19.45
CA TYR A 92 -8.39 3.06 -20.04
C TYR A 92 -9.11 1.98 -19.23
N LEU A 93 -8.87 1.90 -17.92
CA LEU A 93 -9.47 0.90 -17.05
C LEU A 93 -11.01 0.99 -17.04
N LYS A 94 -11.55 2.20 -16.96
CA LYS A 94 -12.97 2.45 -17.01
C LYS A 94 -13.62 1.98 -18.35
N ARG A 95 -12.90 2.18 -19.46
CA ARG A 95 -13.36 1.72 -20.79
C ARG A 95 -13.49 0.21 -20.87
N ILE A 96 -12.64 -0.54 -20.17
CA ILE A 96 -12.70 -2.02 -20.10
C ILE A 96 -13.53 -2.53 -18.92
N GLY A 97 -14.23 -1.62 -18.20
CA GLY A 97 -15.10 -1.96 -17.08
C GLY A 97 -14.38 -2.28 -15.76
N VAL A 98 -13.13 -1.85 -15.62
CA VAL A 98 -12.31 -2.06 -14.40
C VAL A 98 -12.29 -0.80 -13.56
N SER A 99 -12.49 -0.94 -12.24
CA SER A 99 -12.31 0.12 -11.27
C SER A 99 -11.07 -0.19 -10.42
N PRO A 100 -9.97 0.51 -10.64
CA PRO A 100 -8.78 0.33 -9.81
C PRO A 100 -9.03 0.88 -8.41
N ASN A 101 -8.32 0.35 -7.43
CA ASN A 101 -8.33 0.89 -6.09
C ASN A 101 -6.97 0.65 -5.42
N ALA A 102 -6.73 1.36 -4.31
CA ALA A 102 -5.54 1.18 -3.51
C ALA A 102 -5.84 1.45 -2.03
N SER A 103 -4.93 1.09 -1.17
CA SER A 103 -5.00 1.38 0.26
C SER A 103 -3.62 1.48 0.86
N THR A 104 -3.41 2.48 1.71
CA THR A 104 -2.19 2.67 2.48
C THR A 104 -2.46 2.37 3.95
N ALA A 105 -1.66 1.45 4.49
CA ALA A 105 -1.60 1.15 5.92
C ALA A 105 -0.31 1.71 6.55
N MET A 106 -0.03 1.35 7.80
CA MET A 106 1.19 1.80 8.48
C MET A 106 2.45 1.14 7.91
N ASP A 107 2.38 -0.11 7.46
CA ASP A 107 3.52 -0.93 7.04
C ASP A 107 3.42 -1.48 5.61
N GLU A 108 2.31 -1.22 4.92
CA GLU A 108 2.11 -1.65 3.53
C GLU A 108 1.24 -0.68 2.74
N THR A 109 1.41 -0.70 1.43
CA THR A 109 0.50 -0.09 0.46
C THR A 109 0.15 -1.12 -0.60
N VAL A 110 -1.13 -1.30 -0.86
CA VAL A 110 -1.64 -2.29 -1.82
C VAL A 110 -2.45 -1.61 -2.90
N TYR A 111 -2.10 -1.86 -4.14
CA TYR A 111 -2.82 -1.41 -5.33
C TYR A 111 -3.46 -2.62 -6.00
N HIS A 112 -4.65 -2.48 -6.54
CA HIS A 112 -5.31 -3.58 -7.24
C HIS A 112 -6.22 -3.14 -8.38
N MET A 113 -6.33 -4.04 -9.35
CA MET A 113 -7.29 -4.01 -10.45
C MET A 113 -7.99 -5.36 -10.48
N CYS A 114 -9.24 -5.40 -10.09
CA CYS A 114 -10.03 -6.63 -10.03
C CYS A 114 -10.98 -6.76 -11.21
N ASP A 115 -11.40 -7.99 -11.49
CA ASP A 115 -12.34 -8.31 -12.56
C ASP A 115 -11.92 -7.87 -13.97
N VAL A 116 -10.60 -7.80 -14.22
CA VAL A 116 -10.05 -7.44 -15.55
C VAL A 116 -10.47 -8.47 -16.59
N PRO A 117 -11.15 -8.08 -17.68
CA PRO A 117 -11.57 -9.00 -18.74
C PRO A 117 -10.35 -9.48 -19.54
N VAL A 118 -10.07 -10.79 -19.50
CA VAL A 118 -8.90 -11.39 -20.18
C VAL A 118 -9.14 -11.69 -21.65
N ASP A 119 -10.38 -11.61 -22.12
CA ASP A 119 -10.81 -11.78 -23.50
C ASP A 119 -10.64 -10.50 -24.34
N ILE A 120 -10.36 -9.37 -23.72
CA ILE A 120 -10.00 -8.12 -24.40
C ILE A 120 -8.51 -8.19 -24.79
N PRO A 121 -8.17 -8.13 -26.10
CA PRO A 121 -6.78 -8.17 -26.55
C PRO A 121 -5.93 -7.08 -25.89
N GLY A 122 -4.79 -7.47 -25.30
CA GLY A 122 -3.84 -6.55 -24.66
C GLY A 122 -4.22 -6.09 -23.26
N ALA A 123 -5.37 -6.48 -22.70
CA ALA A 123 -5.79 -6.03 -21.36
C ALA A 123 -4.81 -6.50 -20.28
N ILE A 124 -4.36 -7.75 -20.34
CA ILE A 124 -3.38 -8.30 -19.38
C ILE A 124 -2.06 -7.52 -19.47
N ASP A 125 -1.52 -7.35 -20.68
CA ASP A 125 -0.23 -6.66 -20.88
C ASP A 125 -0.32 -5.19 -20.41
N THR A 126 -1.43 -4.53 -20.68
CA THR A 126 -1.65 -3.15 -20.22
C THR A 126 -1.77 -3.08 -18.69
N CYS A 127 -2.45 -4.01 -18.03
CA CYS A 127 -2.51 -4.06 -16.58
C CYS A 127 -1.14 -4.34 -15.96
N LEU A 128 -0.33 -5.21 -16.56
CA LEU A 128 1.06 -5.44 -16.12
C LEU A 128 1.92 -4.18 -16.31
N LEU A 129 1.74 -3.44 -17.40
CA LEU A 129 2.42 -2.16 -17.61
C LEU A 129 1.99 -1.11 -16.57
N ILE A 130 0.72 -1.08 -16.19
CA ILE A 130 0.25 -0.21 -15.10
C ILE A 130 0.95 -0.56 -13.78
N LEU A 131 1.06 -1.85 -13.43
CA LEU A 131 1.78 -2.26 -12.20
C LEU A 131 3.26 -1.86 -12.27
N HIS A 132 3.89 -1.98 -13.44
CA HIS A 132 5.26 -1.52 -13.65
C HIS A 132 5.39 -0.01 -13.41
N ASP A 133 4.52 0.78 -14.01
CA ASP A 133 4.54 2.24 -13.87
C ASP A 133 4.31 2.69 -12.42
N TRP A 134 3.41 2.04 -11.72
CA TRP A 134 3.19 2.32 -10.29
C TRP A 134 4.44 2.05 -9.46
N SER A 135 5.22 1.04 -9.83
CA SER A 135 6.43 0.70 -9.09
C SER A 135 7.62 1.61 -9.35
N ASN A 136 7.72 2.26 -10.55
CA ASN A 136 8.96 2.89 -10.97
C ASN A 136 8.82 4.16 -11.82
N ASP A 137 7.66 4.43 -12.42
CA ASP A 137 7.53 5.43 -13.48
C ASP A 137 6.44 6.48 -13.22
N LEU A 138 6.24 6.88 -11.94
CA LEU A 138 5.35 7.98 -11.60
C LEU A 138 5.94 9.32 -12.09
N THR A 139 5.12 10.15 -12.74
CA THR A 139 5.58 11.46 -13.21
C THR A 139 5.77 12.47 -12.09
N LEU A 140 4.96 12.39 -11.04
CA LEU A 140 4.97 13.29 -9.88
C LEU A 140 5.01 14.77 -10.31
N ASP A 141 4.11 15.14 -11.25
CA ASP A 141 4.01 16.51 -11.76
C ASP A 141 3.65 17.47 -10.60
N PRO A 142 4.42 18.53 -10.37
CA PRO A 142 4.14 19.51 -9.32
C PRO A 142 2.72 20.10 -9.35
N LYS A 143 2.14 20.28 -10.54
CA LYS A 143 0.78 20.79 -10.67
C LYS A 143 -0.28 19.78 -10.21
N GLU A 144 -0.06 18.49 -10.50
CA GLU A 144 -0.96 17.44 -10.04
C GLU A 144 -0.79 17.22 -8.52
N ILE A 145 0.44 17.30 -8.00
CA ILE A 145 0.70 17.31 -6.56
C ILE A 145 -0.10 18.43 -5.87
N ASP A 146 -0.03 19.65 -6.38
CA ASP A 146 -0.71 20.79 -5.75
C ASP A 146 -2.25 20.65 -5.79
N LYS A 147 -2.82 20.05 -6.84
CA LYS A 147 -4.25 19.73 -6.89
C LYS A 147 -4.62 18.67 -5.85
N GLU A 148 -3.79 17.62 -5.74
CA GLU A 148 -4.07 16.49 -4.88
C GLU A 148 -4.04 16.82 -3.40
N ARG A 149 -3.29 17.86 -2.98
CA ARG A 149 -3.33 18.40 -1.61
C ARG A 149 -4.76 18.73 -1.17
N GLY A 150 -5.53 19.36 -2.05
CA GLY A 150 -6.93 19.70 -1.80
C GLY A 150 -7.80 18.46 -1.62
N VAL A 151 -7.60 17.43 -2.43
CA VAL A 151 -8.34 16.16 -2.36
C VAL A 151 -8.08 15.46 -1.01
N ILE A 152 -6.81 15.29 -0.63
CA ILE A 152 -6.44 14.65 0.63
C ILE A 152 -6.93 15.47 1.84
N ASN A 153 -6.87 16.80 1.78
CA ASN A 153 -7.42 17.63 2.83
C ASN A 153 -8.94 17.46 3.00
N GLU A 154 -9.70 17.33 1.90
CA GLU A 154 -11.14 17.05 1.96
C GLU A 154 -11.41 15.63 2.48
N GLU A 155 -10.58 14.66 2.10
CA GLU A 155 -10.66 13.31 2.65
C GLU A 155 -10.43 13.30 4.15
N TRP A 156 -9.37 13.95 4.63
CA TRP A 156 -9.11 14.11 6.05
C TRP A 156 -10.31 14.75 6.78
N ARG A 157 -10.87 15.83 6.21
CA ARG A 157 -12.02 16.54 6.80
C ARG A 157 -13.26 15.65 6.88
N THR A 158 -13.54 14.86 5.85
CA THR A 158 -14.73 13.99 5.82
C THR A 158 -14.59 12.74 6.68
N ARG A 159 -13.37 12.23 6.86
CA ARG A 159 -13.08 11.09 7.75
C ARG A 159 -13.06 11.48 9.23
N MET A 160 -13.03 12.78 9.56
CA MET A 160 -12.90 13.29 10.95
C MET A 160 -14.16 12.99 11.78
N SER A 161 -14.32 11.73 12.16
CA SER A 161 -15.39 11.21 13.03
C SER A 161 -14.97 11.22 14.51
N ALA A 162 -15.94 10.92 15.40
CA ALA A 162 -15.63 10.74 16.82
C ALA A 162 -14.66 9.56 17.04
N MET A 163 -14.78 8.49 16.23
CA MET A 163 -13.88 7.33 16.28
C MET A 163 -12.47 7.70 15.82
N GLN A 164 -12.33 8.47 14.74
CA GLN A 164 -11.03 8.95 14.28
C GLN A 164 -10.32 9.78 15.36
N ARG A 165 -11.02 10.76 15.96
CA ARG A 165 -10.46 11.54 17.06
C ARG A 165 -10.07 10.72 18.29
N PHE A 166 -10.81 9.64 18.56
CA PHE A 166 -10.47 8.68 19.62
C PHE A 166 -9.19 7.93 19.27
N GLN A 167 -9.08 7.40 18.06
CA GLN A 167 -7.89 6.68 17.60
C GLN A 167 -6.64 7.56 17.64
N GLU A 168 -6.72 8.81 17.18
CA GLU A 168 -5.61 9.77 17.22
C GLU A 168 -5.07 10.02 18.64
N LYS A 169 -5.93 9.93 19.66
CA LYS A 169 -5.54 10.05 21.07
C LYS A 169 -5.10 8.73 21.69
N MET A 170 -5.68 7.64 21.26
CA MET A 170 -5.44 6.31 21.82
C MET A 170 -4.13 5.70 21.32
N LEU A 171 -3.86 5.76 20.00
CA LEU A 171 -2.71 5.10 19.41
C LEU A 171 -1.36 5.61 19.94
N PRO A 172 -1.13 6.92 20.16
CA PRO A 172 0.09 7.39 20.81
C PRO A 172 0.33 6.81 22.20
N VAL A 173 -0.74 6.50 22.93
CA VAL A 173 -0.64 5.88 24.26
C VAL A 173 -0.39 4.39 24.16
N MET A 174 -1.14 3.69 23.28
CA MET A 174 -1.02 2.24 23.10
C MET A 174 0.35 1.84 22.54
N PHE A 175 0.89 2.63 21.61
CA PHE A 175 2.15 2.35 20.94
C PHE A 175 3.29 3.26 21.41
N ALA A 176 3.19 3.79 22.63
CA ALA A 176 4.20 4.67 23.21
C ALA A 176 5.63 4.08 23.09
N GLY A 177 6.58 4.88 22.65
CA GLY A 177 7.96 4.45 22.46
C GLY A 177 8.25 3.72 21.14
N THR A 178 7.25 3.59 20.26
CA THR A 178 7.42 3.03 18.91
C THR A 178 7.06 4.08 17.83
N LYS A 179 7.49 3.85 16.58
CA LYS A 179 7.07 4.69 15.44
C LYS A 179 5.56 4.66 15.19
N TYR A 180 4.88 3.56 15.51
CA TYR A 180 3.42 3.41 15.34
C TYR A 180 2.60 4.45 16.13
N ALA A 181 3.18 5.05 17.16
CA ALA A 181 2.49 6.06 17.96
C ALA A 181 2.05 7.29 17.16
N ASN A 182 2.77 7.66 16.10
CA ASN A 182 2.59 8.94 15.39
C ASN A 182 2.63 8.82 13.86
N CYS A 183 2.43 7.64 13.29
CA CYS A 183 2.53 7.39 11.85
C CYS A 183 1.18 7.04 11.20
N PHE A 184 0.14 7.85 11.42
CA PHE A 184 -1.13 7.67 10.74
C PHE A 184 -0.97 7.83 9.22
N PRO A 185 -1.54 6.92 8.38
CA PRO A 185 -1.39 7.01 6.93
C PRO A 185 -1.87 8.33 6.32
N ILE A 186 -2.95 8.91 6.83
CA ILE A 186 -3.44 10.22 6.37
C ILE A 186 -2.44 11.35 6.65
N GLY A 187 -1.47 11.13 7.53
CA GLY A 187 -0.45 12.09 7.91
C GLY A 187 -0.95 13.28 8.70
N THR A 188 -0.20 14.37 8.63
CA THR A 188 -0.57 15.66 9.22
C THR A 188 -0.82 16.69 8.13
N MET A 189 -1.90 17.44 8.24
CA MET A 189 -2.24 18.44 7.22
C MET A 189 -1.19 19.55 7.10
N ASP A 190 -0.44 19.81 8.16
CA ASP A 190 0.70 20.73 8.08
C ASP A 190 1.77 20.23 7.09
N VAL A 191 2.13 18.96 7.13
CA VAL A 191 3.07 18.36 6.17
C VAL A 191 2.42 18.24 4.79
N VAL A 192 1.22 17.64 4.69
CA VAL A 192 0.52 17.38 3.42
C VAL A 192 0.33 18.66 2.60
N MET A 193 0.00 19.78 3.24
CA MET A 193 -0.22 21.05 2.55
C MET A 193 1.06 21.79 2.18
N ASN A 194 2.20 21.49 2.82
CA ASN A 194 3.41 22.32 2.71
C ASN A 194 4.68 21.58 2.24
N PHE A 195 4.69 20.26 2.09
CA PHE A 195 5.87 19.54 1.61
C PHE A 195 6.28 20.02 0.22
N LYS A 196 7.57 19.98 -0.08
CA LYS A 196 8.08 20.32 -1.41
C LYS A 196 7.92 19.11 -2.35
N PRO A 197 7.57 19.29 -3.65
CA PRO A 197 7.47 18.17 -4.60
C PRO A 197 8.70 17.25 -4.60
N GLN A 198 9.90 17.81 -4.38
CA GLN A 198 11.13 17.02 -4.27
C GLN A 198 11.10 16.06 -3.06
N THR A 199 10.51 16.44 -1.94
CA THR A 199 10.39 15.56 -0.76
C THR A 199 9.54 14.31 -1.07
N LEU A 200 8.49 14.45 -1.88
CA LEU A 200 7.69 13.33 -2.34
C LEU A 200 8.48 12.43 -3.29
N ARG A 201 9.23 13.02 -4.20
CA ARG A 201 10.13 12.29 -5.11
C ARG A 201 11.20 11.52 -4.37
N ASP A 202 11.87 12.18 -3.41
CA ASP A 202 12.90 11.53 -2.56
C ASP A 202 12.32 10.36 -1.74
N TYR A 203 11.03 10.46 -1.34
CA TYR A 203 10.35 9.37 -0.65
C TYR A 203 10.00 8.21 -1.60
N TYR A 204 9.61 8.51 -2.84
CA TYR A 204 9.30 7.51 -3.87
C TYR A 204 10.55 6.73 -4.32
N GLU A 205 11.70 7.39 -4.42
CA GLU A 205 12.97 6.81 -4.89
C GLU A 205 13.75 6.06 -3.77
N LYS A 206 13.32 6.17 -2.51
CA LYS A 206 13.94 5.53 -1.33
C LYS A 206 13.61 4.05 -1.24
#